data_c0585e60daca4289206f9e0f46adb517
#
_entry.id   c0585e60daca4289206f9e0f46adb517
#
_cell.length_a   1.000
_cell.length_b   1.000
_cell.length_c   1.000
_cell.angle_alpha   90.00
_cell.angle_beta   90.00
_cell.angle_gamma   90.00
#
_symmetry.space_group_name_H-M   'P 1'
#
loop_
_entity.id
_entity.type
_entity.pdbx_description
1 polymer ?
#
loop_
_entity_poly.entity_id
_entity_poly.type
_entity_poly.pdbx_seq_one_letter_code
_entity_poly.pdbx_strand_id
1 'polypeptide(L)'
;MKTIEVKASKDYQVLIGEKLLEKSGEYILTRMGKPCTAILVSDDQVHKIYAEKVKASLAKAGFKVEEFVFPHGEQSKNLATVEKLWRYMAQKEITRSDIIVALGGGVTGDLSGFAAANYLRGVSFVQIPTSLLAMVDASVGGKTAVDLPEGKNLVGAFWQPELVLCDYRTLATLPQEYVIDGMAEVIKYGFISDNELLETLRVDTNTKIEEIIARAIYDKKVLVDFWA
;
A
#
# COMPACT_ATOMS: atom_id res chain seq x y z
N MET A 1 -11.37 -5.15 13.48
CA MET A 1 -10.42 -5.54 12.43
C MET A 1 -11.12 -6.49 11.47
N LYS A 2 -11.10 -6.19 10.19
CA LYS A 2 -11.63 -7.04 9.11
C LYS A 2 -10.49 -7.60 8.28
N THR A 3 -10.67 -8.77 7.70
CA THR A 3 -9.71 -9.42 6.81
C THR A 3 -10.39 -9.76 5.48
N ILE A 4 -9.78 -9.38 4.37
CA ILE A 4 -10.25 -9.72 3.03
C ILE A 4 -9.15 -10.51 2.32
N GLU A 5 -9.50 -11.71 1.87
CA GLU A 5 -8.64 -12.55 1.02
C GLU A 5 -8.77 -12.11 -0.43
N VAL A 6 -7.68 -11.75 -1.08
CA VAL A 6 -7.63 -11.44 -2.51
C VAL A 6 -6.99 -12.62 -3.24
N LYS A 7 -7.70 -13.14 -4.23
CA LYS A 7 -7.25 -14.23 -5.09
C LYS A 7 -6.77 -13.65 -6.40
N ALA A 8 -5.48 -13.79 -6.69
CA ALA A 8 -4.84 -13.24 -7.87
C ALA A 8 -3.71 -14.19 -8.31
N SER A 9 -2.81 -13.75 -9.18
CA SER A 9 -1.60 -14.52 -9.54
C SER A 9 -0.77 -14.96 -8.32
N LYS A 10 -0.96 -14.28 -7.18
CA LYS A 10 -0.51 -14.66 -5.83
C LYS A 10 -1.56 -14.21 -4.83
N ASP A 11 -2.02 -15.13 -3.99
CA ASP A 11 -3.01 -14.86 -2.96
C ASP A 11 -2.39 -14.05 -1.80
N TYR A 12 -3.13 -13.04 -1.33
CA TYR A 12 -2.72 -12.20 -0.20
C TYR A 12 -3.92 -11.72 0.63
N GLN A 13 -3.63 -11.14 1.77
CA GLN A 13 -4.63 -10.62 2.69
C GLN A 13 -4.58 -9.09 2.76
N VAL A 14 -5.75 -8.46 2.89
CA VAL A 14 -5.91 -7.07 3.28
C VAL A 14 -6.48 -7.04 4.68
N LEU A 15 -5.73 -6.49 5.63
CA LEU A 15 -6.18 -6.27 7.00
C LEU A 15 -6.63 -4.82 7.14
N ILE A 16 -7.84 -4.62 7.68
CA ILE A 16 -8.44 -3.30 7.86
C ILE A 16 -8.77 -3.13 9.34
N GLY A 17 -8.30 -2.05 9.95
CA GLY A 17 -8.56 -1.84 11.38
C GLY A 17 -7.78 -0.68 11.96
N GLU A 18 -7.76 -0.61 13.28
CA GLU A 18 -6.99 0.36 14.04
C GLU A 18 -5.71 -0.25 14.62
N LYS A 19 -4.71 0.60 14.84
CA LYS A 19 -3.42 0.22 15.47
C LYS A 19 -2.65 -0.85 14.69
N LEU A 20 -2.86 -0.91 13.37
CA LEU A 20 -2.13 -1.85 12.53
C LEU A 20 -0.67 -1.42 12.32
N LEU A 21 -0.39 -0.12 12.33
CA LEU A 21 0.99 0.37 12.23
C LEU A 21 1.84 -0.10 13.40
N GLU A 22 1.29 -0.04 14.62
CA GLU A 22 1.97 -0.44 15.85
C GLU A 22 2.23 -1.96 15.93
N LYS A 23 1.50 -2.74 15.14
CA LYS A 23 1.60 -4.21 15.05
C LYS A 23 2.08 -4.69 13.68
N SER A 24 2.49 -3.78 12.80
CA SER A 24 2.89 -4.12 11.43
C SER A 24 3.98 -5.19 11.38
N GLY A 25 4.98 -5.11 12.24
CA GLY A 25 6.03 -6.11 12.34
C GLY A 25 5.53 -7.51 12.69
N GLU A 26 4.56 -7.63 13.59
CA GLU A 26 3.94 -8.91 13.96
C GLU A 26 3.18 -9.54 12.79
N TYR A 27 2.35 -8.75 12.10
CA TYR A 27 1.60 -9.23 10.93
C TYR A 27 2.52 -9.63 9.78
N ILE A 28 3.55 -8.81 9.50
CA ILE A 28 4.53 -9.10 8.46
C ILE A 28 5.34 -10.35 8.81
N LEU A 29 5.78 -10.49 10.07
CA LEU A 29 6.49 -11.70 10.52
C LEU A 29 5.64 -12.95 10.36
N THR A 30 4.36 -12.87 10.72
CA THR A 30 3.41 -14.00 10.55
C THR A 30 3.29 -14.41 9.08
N ARG A 31 3.25 -13.43 8.17
CA ARG A 31 3.17 -13.70 6.72
C ARG A 31 4.48 -14.23 6.15
N MET A 32 5.62 -13.68 6.56
CA MET A 32 6.96 -14.04 6.05
C MET A 32 7.54 -15.30 6.71
N GLY A 33 7.07 -15.66 7.88
CA GLY A 33 7.54 -16.83 8.67
C GLY A 33 8.86 -16.63 9.41
N LYS A 34 9.68 -15.66 9.01
CA LYS A 34 10.96 -15.30 9.64
C LYS A 34 11.31 -13.84 9.42
N PRO A 35 12.05 -13.20 10.34
CA PRO A 35 12.54 -11.85 10.12
C PRO A 35 13.64 -11.82 9.04
N CYS A 36 13.76 -10.68 8.36
CA CYS A 36 14.74 -10.41 7.32
C CYS A 36 15.11 -8.92 7.33
N THR A 37 15.81 -8.42 6.31
CA THR A 37 15.98 -6.98 6.13
C THR A 37 14.73 -6.41 5.47
N ALA A 38 14.17 -5.36 6.07
CA ALA A 38 13.00 -4.63 5.56
C ALA A 38 13.45 -3.24 5.10
N ILE A 39 13.23 -2.91 3.83
CA ILE A 39 13.40 -1.56 3.31
C ILE A 39 12.06 -0.82 3.49
N LEU A 40 12.00 0.09 4.46
CA LEU A 40 10.86 0.98 4.64
C LEU A 40 10.95 2.12 3.63
N VAL A 41 10.06 2.11 2.66
CA VAL A 41 9.98 3.13 1.60
C VAL A 41 8.82 4.06 1.89
N SER A 42 9.07 5.37 1.92
CA SER A 42 8.06 6.38 2.19
C SER A 42 8.40 7.71 1.54
N ASP A 43 7.39 8.54 1.28
CA ASP A 43 7.63 9.95 0.99
C ASP A 43 7.98 10.73 2.26
N ASP A 44 8.56 11.92 2.09
CA ASP A 44 9.09 12.74 3.18
C ASP A 44 8.01 13.33 4.12
N GLN A 45 6.74 13.37 3.71
CA GLN A 45 5.63 13.82 4.55
C GLN A 45 5.12 12.68 5.42
N VAL A 46 4.77 11.55 4.82
CA VAL A 46 4.26 10.37 5.53
C VAL A 46 5.33 9.80 6.46
N HIS A 47 6.59 9.79 6.02
CA HIS A 47 7.72 9.36 6.82
C HIS A 47 7.79 10.08 8.17
N LYS A 48 7.72 11.41 8.19
CA LYS A 48 7.76 12.22 9.42
C LYS A 48 6.67 11.87 10.42
N ILE A 49 5.49 11.43 9.94
CA ILE A 49 4.32 11.18 10.78
C ILE A 49 4.30 9.74 11.31
N TYR A 50 4.63 8.77 10.46
CA TYR A 50 4.32 7.37 10.71
C TYR A 50 5.51 6.42 10.72
N ALA A 51 6.64 6.78 10.11
CA ALA A 51 7.75 5.85 9.92
C ALA A 51 8.29 5.26 11.22
N GLU A 52 8.41 6.09 12.27
CA GLU A 52 8.95 5.63 13.56
C GLU A 52 8.08 4.53 14.20
N LYS A 53 6.75 4.62 14.07
CA LYS A 53 5.83 3.58 14.59
C LYS A 53 6.03 2.25 13.88
N VAL A 54 6.10 2.28 12.53
CA VAL A 54 6.29 1.08 11.71
C VAL A 54 7.68 0.48 11.96
N LYS A 55 8.71 1.31 11.97
CA LYS A 55 10.10 0.92 12.25
C LYS A 55 10.26 0.26 13.62
N ALA A 56 9.70 0.87 14.66
CA ALA A 56 9.73 0.29 16.01
C ALA A 56 9.01 -1.06 16.06
N SER A 57 7.88 -1.19 15.36
CA SER A 57 7.12 -2.45 15.26
C SER A 57 7.91 -3.54 14.53
N LEU A 58 8.53 -3.20 13.40
CA LEU A 58 9.38 -4.12 12.63
C LEU A 58 10.61 -4.56 13.44
N ALA A 59 11.31 -3.61 14.07
CA ALA A 59 12.49 -3.90 14.90
C ALA A 59 12.14 -4.82 16.09
N LYS A 60 10.99 -4.58 16.75
CA LYS A 60 10.47 -5.45 17.82
C LYS A 60 10.20 -6.87 17.34
N ALA A 61 9.78 -7.03 16.08
CA ALA A 61 9.55 -8.33 15.45
C ALA A 61 10.83 -8.99 14.90
N GLY A 62 11.99 -8.36 15.10
CA GLY A 62 13.31 -8.90 14.74
C GLY A 62 13.79 -8.53 13.33
N PHE A 63 13.07 -7.68 12.58
CA PHE A 63 13.53 -7.21 11.28
C PHE A 63 14.69 -6.21 11.43
N LYS A 64 15.67 -6.30 10.51
CA LYS A 64 16.63 -5.22 10.31
C LYS A 64 15.96 -4.18 9.40
N VAL A 65 15.80 -2.94 9.86
CA VAL A 65 15.10 -1.91 9.11
C VAL A 65 16.10 -0.92 8.50
N GLU A 66 15.98 -0.74 7.20
CA GLU A 66 16.66 0.29 6.41
C GLU A 66 15.58 1.22 5.84
N GLU A 67 15.88 2.52 5.69
CA GLU A 67 14.87 3.52 5.31
C GLU A 67 15.25 4.19 3.99
N PHE A 68 14.32 4.25 3.04
CA PHE A 68 14.45 5.02 1.80
C PHE A 68 13.34 6.07 1.72
N VAL A 69 13.71 7.34 1.74
CA VAL A 69 12.78 8.47 1.73
C VAL A 69 12.97 9.26 0.44
N PHE A 70 11.85 9.59 -0.22
CA PHE A 70 11.83 10.39 -1.44
C PHE A 70 10.90 11.60 -1.30
N PRO A 71 11.03 12.65 -2.12
CA PRO A 71 10.13 13.80 -2.06
C PRO A 71 8.69 13.42 -2.37
N HIS A 72 7.73 13.92 -1.61
CA HIS A 72 6.30 13.68 -1.86
C HIS A 72 5.83 14.22 -3.22
N GLY A 73 4.70 13.70 -3.68
CA GLY A 73 4.01 14.14 -4.90
C GLY A 73 4.27 13.25 -6.11
N GLU A 74 3.38 13.34 -7.10
CA GLU A 74 3.36 12.53 -8.32
C GLU A 74 4.67 12.67 -9.12
N GLN A 75 5.31 13.83 -9.09
CA GLN A 75 6.58 14.06 -9.79
C GLN A 75 7.71 13.11 -9.36
N SER A 76 7.59 12.48 -8.19
CA SER A 76 8.54 11.47 -7.71
C SER A 76 8.27 10.07 -8.26
N LYS A 77 7.10 9.84 -8.88
CA LYS A 77 6.69 8.55 -9.44
C LYS A 77 7.33 8.31 -10.81
N ASN A 78 8.64 8.17 -10.87
CA ASN A 78 9.41 8.08 -12.12
C ASN A 78 10.58 7.09 -12.01
N LEU A 79 11.16 6.72 -13.16
CA LEU A 79 12.27 5.77 -13.25
C LEU A 79 13.52 6.24 -12.49
N ALA A 80 13.78 7.55 -12.43
CA ALA A 80 14.96 8.07 -11.73
C ALA A 80 14.88 7.83 -10.21
N THR A 81 13.68 7.93 -9.62
CA THR A 81 13.44 7.61 -8.21
C THR A 81 13.55 6.10 -7.96
N VAL A 82 13.03 5.28 -8.87
CA VAL A 82 13.16 3.82 -8.79
C VAL A 82 14.62 3.39 -8.91
N GLU A 83 15.40 3.98 -9.82
CA GLU A 83 16.84 3.71 -9.94
C GLU A 83 17.58 4.02 -8.64
N LYS A 84 17.28 5.15 -7.99
CA LYS A 84 17.86 5.49 -6.67
C LYS A 84 17.51 4.44 -5.62
N LEU A 85 16.26 3.96 -5.59
CA LEU A 85 15.84 2.89 -4.68
C LEU A 85 16.60 1.59 -4.97
N TRP A 86 16.72 1.16 -6.23
CA TRP A 86 17.48 -0.05 -6.59
C TRP A 86 18.96 0.06 -6.19
N ARG A 87 19.60 1.22 -6.42
CA ARG A 87 20.98 1.46 -6.00
C ARG A 87 21.13 1.38 -4.49
N TYR A 88 20.17 1.98 -3.74
CA TYR A 88 20.14 1.90 -2.29
C TYR A 88 19.99 0.45 -1.81
N MET A 89 19.07 -0.30 -2.39
CA MET A 89 18.88 -1.72 -2.08
C MET A 89 20.17 -2.54 -2.33
N ALA A 90 20.85 -2.29 -3.45
CA ALA A 90 22.11 -2.95 -3.77
C ALA A 90 23.23 -2.61 -2.77
N GLN A 91 23.35 -1.34 -2.36
CA GLN A 91 24.29 -0.90 -1.32
C GLN A 91 24.01 -1.52 0.05
N LYS A 92 22.74 -1.85 0.34
CA LYS A 92 22.31 -2.53 1.56
C LYS A 92 22.33 -4.06 1.45
N GLU A 93 22.86 -4.58 0.34
CA GLU A 93 23.00 -6.01 0.07
C GLU A 93 21.66 -6.78 0.16
N ILE A 94 20.56 -6.13 -0.28
CA ILE A 94 19.22 -6.73 -0.27
C ILE A 94 19.18 -7.94 -1.18
N THR A 95 18.63 -9.02 -0.67
CA THR A 95 18.47 -10.32 -1.34
C THR A 95 16.99 -10.62 -1.65
N ARG A 96 16.73 -11.73 -2.34
CA ARG A 96 15.36 -12.21 -2.60
C ARG A 96 14.60 -12.64 -1.32
N SER A 97 15.30 -12.82 -0.22
CA SER A 97 14.70 -13.17 1.08
C SER A 97 14.28 -11.96 1.89
N ASP A 98 14.62 -10.76 1.44
CA ASP A 98 14.31 -9.50 2.09
C ASP A 98 13.01 -8.91 1.53
N ILE A 99 12.54 -7.81 2.13
CA ILE A 99 11.21 -7.27 1.82
C ILE A 99 11.24 -5.74 1.69
N ILE A 100 10.42 -5.22 0.77
CA ILE A 100 10.07 -3.80 0.72
C ILE A 100 8.78 -3.59 1.52
N VAL A 101 8.75 -2.59 2.39
CA VAL A 101 7.58 -2.13 3.13
C VAL A 101 7.23 -0.72 2.63
N ALA A 102 6.19 -0.60 1.81
CA ALA A 102 5.71 0.66 1.25
C ALA A 102 4.76 1.33 2.23
N LEU A 103 5.17 2.44 2.84
CA LEU A 103 4.37 3.24 3.77
C LEU A 103 4.00 4.57 3.14
N GLY A 104 2.77 4.74 2.65
CA GLY A 104 2.36 5.98 1.99
C GLY A 104 1.09 5.90 1.18
N GLY A 105 0.86 6.89 0.34
CA GLY A 105 -0.23 6.94 -0.63
C GLY A 105 0.04 6.08 -1.88
N GLY A 106 -0.77 6.25 -2.92
CA GLY A 106 -0.68 5.50 -4.17
C GLY A 106 0.69 5.63 -4.86
N VAL A 107 1.31 6.81 -4.85
CA VAL A 107 2.66 7.04 -5.40
C VAL A 107 3.68 6.10 -4.76
N THR A 108 3.66 6.02 -3.42
CA THR A 108 4.58 5.15 -2.68
C THR A 108 4.34 3.67 -2.97
N GLY A 109 3.07 3.25 -3.00
CA GLY A 109 2.69 1.87 -3.30
C GLY A 109 3.13 1.44 -4.70
N ASP A 110 2.81 2.25 -5.73
CA ASP A 110 3.13 1.97 -7.13
C ASP A 110 4.63 1.92 -7.37
N LEU A 111 5.37 2.94 -6.91
CA LEU A 111 6.82 3.03 -7.05
C LEU A 111 7.52 1.85 -6.36
N SER A 112 7.12 1.53 -5.13
CA SER A 112 7.72 0.45 -4.35
C SER A 112 7.42 -0.92 -4.94
N GLY A 113 6.19 -1.14 -5.38
CA GLY A 113 5.77 -2.40 -6.01
C GLY A 113 6.47 -2.61 -7.35
N PHE A 114 6.60 -1.56 -8.18
CA PHE A 114 7.36 -1.62 -9.42
C PHE A 114 8.85 -1.88 -9.17
N ALA A 115 9.43 -1.23 -8.16
CA ALA A 115 10.81 -1.50 -7.76
C ALA A 115 11.00 -2.96 -7.31
N ALA A 116 10.06 -3.48 -6.49
CA ALA A 116 10.05 -4.85 -6.01
C ALA A 116 9.95 -5.87 -7.15
N ALA A 117 9.07 -5.64 -8.12
CA ALA A 117 8.87 -6.52 -9.27
C ALA A 117 10.14 -6.71 -10.10
N ASN A 118 10.95 -5.66 -10.22
CA ASN A 118 12.11 -5.65 -11.12
C ASN A 118 13.46 -5.93 -10.42
N TYR A 119 13.58 -5.63 -9.12
CA TYR A 119 14.81 -5.90 -8.39
C TYR A 119 15.03 -7.40 -8.21
N LEU A 120 16.19 -7.91 -8.61
CA LEU A 120 16.57 -9.33 -8.61
C LEU A 120 15.54 -10.27 -9.28
N ARG A 121 14.75 -9.77 -10.23
CA ARG A 121 13.61 -10.45 -10.88
C ARG A 121 12.44 -10.74 -9.93
N GLY A 122 12.28 -9.94 -8.90
CA GLY A 122 11.20 -10.01 -7.95
C GLY A 122 11.66 -10.21 -6.51
N VAL A 123 11.28 -9.28 -5.65
CA VAL A 123 11.38 -9.38 -4.18
C VAL A 123 10.00 -9.19 -3.57
N SER A 124 9.80 -9.71 -2.39
CA SER A 124 8.54 -9.54 -1.67
C SER A 124 8.29 -8.08 -1.29
N PHE A 125 7.02 -7.64 -1.29
CA PHE A 125 6.66 -6.34 -0.76
C PHE A 125 5.34 -6.37 0.01
N VAL A 126 5.20 -5.42 0.94
CA VAL A 126 4.01 -5.17 1.74
C VAL A 126 3.57 -3.74 1.54
N GLN A 127 2.27 -3.50 1.50
CA GLN A 127 1.71 -2.15 1.43
C GLN A 127 1.08 -1.74 2.76
N ILE A 128 1.39 -0.53 3.20
CA ILE A 128 0.76 0.16 4.33
C ILE A 128 0.20 1.48 3.78
N PRO A 129 -0.98 1.44 3.12
CA PRO A 129 -1.58 2.62 2.51
C PRO A 129 -2.01 3.62 3.58
N THR A 130 -1.73 4.92 3.37
CA THR A 130 -2.05 6.01 4.29
C THR A 130 -3.02 7.04 3.74
N SER A 131 -3.42 6.93 2.46
CA SER A 131 -4.49 7.74 1.87
C SER A 131 -5.71 6.88 1.56
N LEU A 132 -6.90 7.49 1.52
CA LEU A 132 -8.14 6.77 1.24
C LEU A 132 -8.09 6.10 -0.14
N LEU A 133 -7.66 6.83 -1.17
CA LEU A 133 -7.50 6.28 -2.52
C LEU A 133 -6.59 5.05 -2.55
N ALA A 134 -5.47 5.09 -1.82
CA ALA A 134 -4.57 3.95 -1.73
C ALA A 134 -5.22 2.76 -1.00
N MET A 135 -5.99 3.00 0.06
CA MET A 135 -6.68 1.95 0.80
C MET A 135 -7.73 1.23 -0.05
N VAL A 136 -8.58 1.99 -0.76
CA VAL A 136 -9.75 1.43 -1.45
C VAL A 136 -9.49 0.98 -2.88
N ASP A 137 -8.40 1.43 -3.51
CA ASP A 137 -8.12 1.15 -4.91
C ASP A 137 -6.67 0.74 -5.18
N ALA A 138 -5.69 1.63 -4.99
CA ALA A 138 -4.34 1.43 -5.52
C ALA A 138 -3.56 0.27 -4.87
N SER A 139 -3.84 -0.09 -3.61
CA SER A 139 -3.17 -1.21 -2.94
C SER A 139 -3.72 -2.59 -3.30
N VAL A 140 -4.79 -2.66 -4.11
CA VAL A 140 -5.48 -3.91 -4.45
C VAL A 140 -5.40 -4.20 -5.95
N GLY A 141 -4.94 -5.41 -6.31
CA GLY A 141 -4.86 -5.88 -7.68
C GLY A 141 -3.46 -5.89 -8.29
N GLY A 142 -2.45 -5.50 -7.52
CA GLY A 142 -1.04 -5.64 -7.91
C GLY A 142 -0.59 -4.76 -9.08
N LYS A 143 -1.38 -3.77 -9.48
CA LYS A 143 -0.96 -2.78 -10.48
C LYS A 143 0.11 -1.89 -9.87
N THR A 144 1.30 -1.91 -10.43
CA THR A 144 2.42 -1.08 -9.98
C THR A 144 3.05 -0.40 -11.19
N ALA A 145 3.35 0.88 -11.11
CA ALA A 145 3.83 1.62 -12.26
C ALA A 145 4.59 2.89 -11.88
N VAL A 146 5.28 3.43 -12.86
CA VAL A 146 5.87 4.77 -12.85
C VAL A 146 5.45 5.54 -14.11
N ASP A 147 5.59 6.84 -14.01
CA ASP A 147 5.25 7.78 -15.08
C ASP A 147 6.43 8.00 -16.01
N LEU A 148 6.11 8.33 -17.27
CA LEU A 148 7.02 8.88 -18.24
C LEU A 148 6.59 10.33 -18.57
N PRO A 149 7.48 11.13 -19.22
CA PRO A 149 7.07 12.46 -19.70
C PRO A 149 5.84 12.44 -20.60
N GLU A 150 5.63 11.34 -21.32
CA GLU A 150 4.53 11.13 -22.26
C GLU A 150 3.19 10.80 -21.59
N GLY A 151 3.19 10.36 -20.32
CA GLY A 151 1.95 10.04 -19.60
C GLY A 151 2.15 9.24 -18.32
N LYS A 152 1.06 9.19 -17.53
CA LYS A 152 1.04 8.46 -16.25
C LYS A 152 0.92 6.95 -16.46
N ASN A 153 1.57 6.18 -15.57
CA ASN A 153 1.45 4.73 -15.45
C ASN A 153 1.81 3.93 -16.72
N LEU A 154 2.66 4.49 -17.58
CA LEU A 154 3.00 3.85 -18.87
C LEU A 154 4.01 2.71 -18.72
N VAL A 155 4.81 2.69 -17.66
CA VAL A 155 5.78 1.64 -17.39
C VAL A 155 5.45 0.98 -16.06
N GLY A 156 5.11 -0.30 -16.07
CA GLY A 156 4.66 -0.97 -14.86
C GLY A 156 4.78 -2.49 -14.91
N ALA A 157 4.36 -3.10 -13.83
CA ALA A 157 4.28 -4.55 -13.67
C ALA A 157 3.06 -4.92 -12.82
N PHE A 158 2.52 -6.11 -13.05
CA PHE A 158 1.59 -6.73 -12.11
C PHE A 158 2.41 -7.45 -11.04
N TRP A 159 2.42 -6.93 -9.82
CA TRP A 159 3.16 -7.50 -8.71
C TRP A 159 2.32 -7.49 -7.44
N GLN A 160 1.87 -8.67 -7.02
CA GLN A 160 0.98 -8.77 -5.86
C GLN A 160 1.76 -8.60 -4.56
N PRO A 161 1.23 -7.84 -3.58
CA PRO A 161 1.84 -7.71 -2.26
C PRO A 161 1.73 -9.03 -1.48
N GLU A 162 2.58 -9.20 -0.47
CA GLU A 162 2.42 -10.27 0.52
C GLU A 162 1.23 -9.99 1.45
N LEU A 163 1.02 -8.72 1.77
CA LEU A 163 0.06 -8.24 2.75
C LEU A 163 -0.23 -6.77 2.52
N VAL A 164 -1.46 -6.36 2.77
CA VAL A 164 -1.86 -4.94 2.83
C VAL A 164 -2.40 -4.63 4.23
N LEU A 165 -1.90 -3.57 4.87
CA LEU A 165 -2.30 -3.14 6.21
C LEU A 165 -2.96 -1.75 6.14
N CYS A 166 -4.29 -1.72 6.14
CA CYS A 166 -5.10 -0.49 6.09
C CYS A 166 -5.44 -0.02 7.52
N ASP A 167 -4.57 0.76 8.15
CA ASP A 167 -4.89 1.46 9.40
C ASP A 167 -5.63 2.76 9.09
N TYR A 168 -6.96 2.73 9.14
CA TYR A 168 -7.77 3.90 8.76
C TYR A 168 -7.59 5.12 9.68
N ARG A 169 -6.91 4.99 10.82
CA ARG A 169 -6.55 6.16 11.65
C ARG A 169 -5.56 7.09 10.94
N THR A 170 -4.84 6.62 9.92
CA THR A 170 -3.96 7.49 9.13
C THR A 170 -4.73 8.56 8.37
N LEU A 171 -6.02 8.34 8.10
CA LEU A 171 -6.89 9.32 7.45
C LEU A 171 -7.11 10.59 8.29
N ALA A 172 -6.90 10.53 9.61
CA ALA A 172 -7.02 11.70 10.48
C ALA A 172 -5.97 12.82 10.18
N THR A 173 -4.86 12.46 9.54
CA THR A 173 -3.82 13.42 9.13
C THR A 173 -3.82 13.69 7.62
N LEU A 174 -4.71 13.04 6.88
CA LEU A 174 -4.81 13.20 5.44
C LEU A 174 -5.49 14.54 5.10
N PRO A 175 -4.90 15.41 4.27
CA PRO A 175 -5.56 16.61 3.79
C PRO A 175 -6.90 16.29 3.10
N GLN A 176 -7.88 17.19 3.30
CA GLN A 176 -9.26 16.98 2.84
C GLN A 176 -9.37 16.73 1.33
N GLU A 177 -8.52 17.35 0.53
CA GLU A 177 -8.47 17.13 -0.92
C GLU A 177 -8.22 15.67 -1.29
N TYR A 178 -7.29 15.00 -0.61
CA TYR A 178 -7.00 13.57 -0.84
C TYR A 178 -8.07 12.64 -0.25
N VAL A 179 -8.83 13.09 0.74
CA VAL A 179 -10.03 12.37 1.20
C VAL A 179 -11.08 12.39 0.11
N ILE A 180 -11.30 13.55 -0.53
CA ILE A 180 -12.27 13.72 -1.63
C ILE A 180 -11.88 12.84 -2.83
N ASP A 181 -10.59 12.81 -3.21
CA ASP A 181 -10.11 11.96 -4.29
C ASP A 181 -10.39 10.48 -4.03
N GLY A 182 -10.09 10.00 -2.83
CA GLY A 182 -10.40 8.62 -2.44
C GLY A 182 -11.89 8.33 -2.38
N MET A 183 -12.69 9.31 -1.95
CA MET A 183 -14.15 9.17 -1.89
C MET A 183 -14.77 9.05 -3.29
N ALA A 184 -14.19 9.65 -4.31
CA ALA A 184 -14.65 9.49 -5.69
C ALA A 184 -14.60 8.02 -6.13
N GLU A 185 -13.54 7.28 -5.77
CA GLU A 185 -13.43 5.85 -6.05
C GLU A 185 -14.44 5.03 -5.24
N VAL A 186 -14.68 5.37 -3.98
CA VAL A 186 -15.71 4.72 -3.16
C VAL A 186 -17.09 4.88 -3.79
N ILE A 187 -17.44 6.10 -4.22
CA ILE A 187 -18.69 6.40 -4.89
C ILE A 187 -18.79 5.62 -6.21
N LYS A 188 -17.71 5.53 -6.98
CA LYS A 188 -17.66 4.73 -8.22
C LYS A 188 -18.06 3.27 -7.95
N TYR A 189 -17.51 2.63 -6.92
CA TYR A 189 -17.89 1.26 -6.57
C TYR A 189 -19.36 1.16 -6.16
N GLY A 190 -19.86 2.13 -5.42
CA GLY A 190 -21.28 2.19 -5.07
C GLY A 190 -22.20 2.21 -6.30
N PHE A 191 -21.82 2.92 -7.37
CA PHE A 191 -22.60 2.94 -8.61
C PHE A 191 -22.45 1.69 -9.48
N ILE A 192 -21.28 1.05 -9.44
CA ILE A 192 -20.99 -0.11 -10.31
C ILE A 192 -21.56 -1.41 -9.71
N SER A 193 -21.42 -1.61 -8.39
CA SER A 193 -21.63 -2.92 -7.78
C SER A 193 -22.35 -2.92 -6.42
N ASP A 194 -22.35 -1.84 -5.65
CA ASP A 194 -22.82 -1.86 -4.26
C ASP A 194 -23.73 -0.67 -3.89
N ASN A 195 -25.03 -0.77 -4.22
CA ASN A 195 -26.02 0.26 -3.86
C ASN A 195 -26.11 0.53 -2.34
N GLU A 196 -25.86 -0.49 -1.49
CA GLU A 196 -25.88 -0.29 -0.04
C GLU A 196 -24.70 0.56 0.44
N LEU A 197 -23.58 0.52 -0.29
CA LEU A 197 -22.44 1.42 -0.03
C LEU A 197 -22.88 2.88 -0.21
N LEU A 198 -23.65 3.20 -1.27
CA LEU A 198 -24.18 4.55 -1.48
C LEU A 198 -25.11 4.99 -0.34
N GLU A 199 -25.98 4.11 0.14
CA GLU A 199 -26.84 4.43 1.28
C GLU A 199 -26.02 4.65 2.56
N THR A 200 -24.97 3.86 2.78
CA THR A 200 -24.04 4.05 3.90
C THR A 200 -23.39 5.43 3.87
N LEU A 201 -22.94 5.88 2.69
CA LEU A 201 -22.33 7.19 2.50
C LEU A 201 -23.28 8.37 2.78
N ARG A 202 -24.58 8.20 2.53
CA ARG A 202 -25.60 9.23 2.80
C ARG A 202 -25.89 9.42 4.30
N VAL A 203 -25.72 8.37 5.10
CA VAL A 203 -26.11 8.39 6.52
C VAL A 203 -24.98 8.88 7.42
N ASP A 204 -23.81 8.27 7.35
CA ASP A 204 -22.67 8.61 8.22
C ASP A 204 -21.37 8.01 7.68
N THR A 205 -20.52 8.86 7.14
CA THR A 205 -19.21 8.43 6.62
C THR A 205 -18.14 8.29 7.71
N ASN A 206 -18.25 9.02 8.81
CA ASN A 206 -17.19 9.08 9.82
C ASN A 206 -17.19 7.86 10.74
N THR A 207 -18.35 7.46 11.26
CA THR A 207 -18.43 6.30 12.17
C THR A 207 -18.36 4.97 11.43
N LYS A 208 -18.57 4.96 10.11
CA LYS A 208 -18.58 3.76 9.27
C LYS A 208 -17.36 3.59 8.37
N ILE A 209 -16.29 4.33 8.62
CA ILE A 209 -15.11 4.34 7.73
C ILE A 209 -14.50 2.94 7.52
N GLU A 210 -14.42 2.10 8.55
CA GLU A 210 -13.95 0.71 8.42
C GLU A 210 -14.85 -0.12 7.50
N GLU A 211 -16.17 0.07 7.59
CA GLU A 211 -17.14 -0.62 6.74
C GLU A 211 -17.04 -0.15 5.29
N ILE A 212 -16.95 1.16 5.08
CA ILE A 212 -16.83 1.79 3.75
C ILE A 212 -15.57 1.27 3.04
N ILE A 213 -14.41 1.31 3.71
CA ILE A 213 -13.16 0.80 3.17
C ILE A 213 -13.28 -0.69 2.83
N ALA A 214 -13.85 -1.49 3.73
CA ALA A 214 -13.98 -2.93 3.52
C ALA A 214 -14.88 -3.26 2.32
N ARG A 215 -15.99 -2.55 2.14
CA ARG A 215 -16.90 -2.74 0.99
C ARG A 215 -16.23 -2.34 -0.32
N ALA A 216 -15.58 -1.17 -0.37
CA ALA A 216 -14.86 -0.72 -1.56
C ALA A 216 -13.73 -1.70 -1.96
N ILE A 217 -12.96 -2.22 -0.99
CA ILE A 217 -11.95 -3.25 -1.24
C ILE A 217 -12.57 -4.55 -1.75
N TYR A 218 -13.72 -4.95 -1.19
CA TYR A 218 -14.42 -6.15 -1.65
C TYR A 218 -14.87 -6.02 -3.12
N ASP A 219 -15.44 -4.87 -3.49
CA ASP A 219 -15.85 -4.60 -4.86
C ASP A 219 -14.65 -4.58 -5.83
N LYS A 220 -13.57 -3.93 -5.43
CA LYS A 220 -12.31 -3.96 -6.18
C LYS A 220 -11.79 -5.39 -6.36
N LYS A 221 -11.80 -6.17 -5.27
CA LYS A 221 -11.36 -7.58 -5.28
C LYS A 221 -12.16 -8.42 -6.29
N VAL A 222 -13.49 -8.29 -6.32
CA VAL A 222 -14.32 -9.04 -7.27
C VAL A 222 -13.88 -8.78 -8.71
N LEU A 223 -13.55 -7.54 -9.05
CA LEU A 223 -13.01 -7.19 -10.36
C LEU A 223 -11.62 -7.80 -10.60
N VAL A 224 -10.75 -7.80 -9.58
CA VAL A 224 -9.40 -8.38 -9.66
C VAL A 224 -9.47 -9.90 -9.83
N ASP A 225 -10.25 -10.58 -9.00
CA ASP A 225 -10.41 -12.05 -9.05
C ASP A 225 -10.96 -12.52 -10.41
N PHE A 226 -11.75 -11.68 -11.10
CA PHE A 226 -12.30 -11.99 -12.43
C PHE A 226 -11.25 -11.90 -13.56
N TRP A 227 -10.22 -11.05 -13.40
CA TRP A 227 -9.20 -10.80 -14.43
C TRP A 227 -7.86 -11.49 -14.13
N ALA A 228 -7.72 -12.18 -12.99
CA ALA A 228 -6.52 -12.93 -12.60
C ALA A 228 -6.57 -14.36 -13.09
#